data_c5a3482736eb580b6a37a047a1a0bbcc
#
_entry.id   c5a3482736eb580b6a37a047a1a0bbcc
#
_cell.length_a   1.000
_cell.length_b   1.000
_cell.length_c   1.000
_cell.angle_alpha   90.00
_cell.angle_beta   90.00
_cell.angle_gamma   90.00
#
_symmetry.space_group_name_H-M   'P 1'
#
loop_
_entity.id
_entity.type
_entity.pdbx_description
1 polymer ?
#
loop_
_entity_poly.entity_id
_entity_poly.type
_entity_poly.pdbx_seq_one_letter_code
_entity_poly.pdbx_strand_id
1 'polypeptide(L)'
;TWIVVDPRYTRSAANADIYARIRPGTDLAFYGGLINYILSKDLWQHEYVLNYTNAACILRSDYKFDESTGLFSGWDPETKTYSDETWGYDVDHKEVWDTSETGDYAWVNAPGTPKFETPHLKVLKRDETLSNPMCVLNVLKRHYARYTPEMVSQVTGMDPEVMQKVWEVYASTGKPDKAGSIL
;
A
#
# COMPACT_ATOMS: atom_id res chain seq x y z
N THR A 1 -16.62 -17.08 4.65
CA THR A 1 -16.59 -17.30 3.19
C THR A 1 -15.20 -17.77 2.79
N TRP A 2 -15.13 -18.87 2.06
CA TRP A 2 -13.89 -19.41 1.52
C TRP A 2 -13.83 -19.17 0.03
N ILE A 3 -12.84 -18.41 -0.43
CA ILE A 3 -12.62 -18.06 -1.83
C ILE A 3 -11.35 -18.75 -2.31
N VAL A 4 -11.41 -19.38 -3.45
CA VAL A 4 -10.23 -19.96 -4.11
C VAL A 4 -10.05 -19.29 -5.48
N VAL A 5 -8.89 -18.64 -5.65
CA VAL A 5 -8.43 -18.07 -6.91
C VAL A 5 -7.30 -18.93 -7.43
N ASP A 6 -7.53 -19.70 -8.47
CA ASP A 6 -6.56 -20.71 -8.96
C ASP A 6 -6.76 -20.97 -10.46
N PRO A 7 -5.69 -21.13 -11.23
CA PRO A 7 -5.80 -21.52 -12.65
C PRO A 7 -6.46 -22.88 -12.87
N ARG A 8 -6.33 -23.77 -11.89
CA ARG A 8 -6.81 -25.15 -11.93
C ARG A 8 -7.89 -25.39 -10.88
N TYR A 9 -8.94 -26.10 -11.26
CA TYR A 9 -9.97 -26.55 -10.34
C TYR A 9 -9.42 -27.69 -9.44
N THR A 10 -9.00 -27.32 -8.26
CA THR A 10 -8.38 -28.20 -7.27
C THR A 10 -9.42 -28.77 -6.29
N ARG A 11 -8.98 -29.68 -5.40
CA ARG A 11 -9.83 -30.16 -4.28
C ARG A 11 -10.26 -29.03 -3.35
N SER A 12 -9.40 -28.02 -3.18
CA SER A 12 -9.74 -26.81 -2.41
C SER A 12 -10.83 -26.00 -3.12
N ALA A 13 -10.73 -25.86 -4.44
CA ALA A 13 -11.74 -25.18 -5.26
C ALA A 13 -13.11 -25.87 -5.20
N ALA A 14 -13.12 -27.22 -5.11
CA ALA A 14 -14.36 -27.99 -5.02
C ALA A 14 -15.13 -27.76 -3.70
N ASN A 15 -14.46 -27.28 -2.67
CA ASN A 15 -15.08 -26.98 -1.36
C ASN A 15 -15.24 -25.47 -1.11
N ALA A 16 -14.82 -24.62 -2.04
CA ALA A 16 -14.89 -23.17 -1.91
C ALA A 16 -16.33 -22.66 -2.10
N ASP A 17 -16.69 -21.62 -1.37
CA ASP A 17 -17.94 -20.86 -1.60
C ASP A 17 -17.90 -20.12 -2.93
N ILE A 18 -16.69 -19.65 -3.32
CA ILE A 18 -16.46 -18.96 -4.59
C ILE A 18 -15.16 -19.51 -5.21
N TYR A 19 -15.25 -20.03 -6.41
CA TYR A 19 -14.08 -20.35 -7.21
C TYR A 19 -13.94 -19.34 -8.34
N ALA A 20 -12.78 -18.69 -8.41
CA ALA A 20 -12.44 -17.74 -9.44
C ALA A 20 -11.23 -18.24 -10.24
N ARG A 21 -11.44 -18.55 -11.53
CA ARG A 21 -10.36 -19.00 -12.39
C ARG A 21 -9.52 -17.82 -12.86
N ILE A 22 -8.20 -17.96 -12.75
CA ILE A 22 -7.23 -16.96 -13.20
C ILE A 22 -6.22 -17.60 -14.18
N ARG A 23 -5.65 -16.80 -15.08
CA ARG A 23 -4.50 -17.25 -15.89
C ARG A 23 -3.25 -17.32 -15.01
N PRO A 24 -2.38 -18.34 -15.17
CA PRO A 24 -1.11 -18.41 -14.46
C PRO A 24 -0.26 -17.15 -14.66
N GLY A 25 0.35 -16.64 -13.60
CA GLY A 25 1.26 -15.50 -13.64
C GLY A 25 0.58 -14.13 -13.76
N THR A 26 -0.73 -14.05 -13.55
CA THR A 26 -1.47 -12.77 -13.61
C THR A 26 -1.96 -12.27 -12.25
N ASP A 27 -1.45 -12.84 -11.19
CA ASP A 27 -1.80 -12.53 -9.80
C ASP A 27 -1.61 -11.05 -9.48
N LEU A 28 -0.52 -10.44 -9.96
CA LEU A 28 -0.24 -9.02 -9.77
C LEU A 28 -1.35 -8.13 -10.33
N ALA A 29 -1.90 -8.48 -11.50
CA ALA A 29 -3.02 -7.71 -12.07
C ALA A 29 -4.27 -7.88 -11.23
N PHE A 30 -4.57 -9.09 -10.76
CA PHE A 30 -5.72 -9.36 -9.90
C PHE A 30 -5.65 -8.58 -8.57
N TYR A 31 -4.50 -8.64 -7.87
CA TYR A 31 -4.32 -7.88 -6.62
C TYR A 31 -4.26 -6.38 -6.86
N GLY A 32 -3.65 -5.93 -7.96
CA GLY A 32 -3.67 -4.53 -8.36
C GLY A 32 -5.10 -4.00 -8.51
N GLY A 33 -5.97 -4.79 -9.15
CA GLY A 33 -7.39 -4.47 -9.29
C GLY A 33 -8.14 -4.47 -7.96
N LEU A 34 -7.89 -5.44 -7.09
CA LEU A 34 -8.49 -5.49 -5.76
C LEU A 34 -8.11 -4.25 -4.94
N ILE A 35 -6.83 -3.86 -4.96
CA ILE A 35 -6.35 -2.66 -4.27
C ILE A 35 -7.01 -1.41 -4.86
N ASN A 36 -7.06 -1.28 -6.19
CA ASN A 36 -7.76 -0.17 -6.83
C ASN A 36 -9.24 -0.12 -6.45
N TYR A 37 -9.91 -1.26 -6.44
CA TYR A 37 -11.32 -1.37 -6.02
C TYR A 37 -11.53 -0.84 -4.59
N ILE A 38 -10.69 -1.27 -3.65
CA ILE A 38 -10.75 -0.85 -2.25
C ILE A 38 -10.47 0.65 -2.12
N LEU A 39 -9.42 1.15 -2.77
CA LEU A 39 -9.00 2.55 -2.66
C LEU A 39 -9.97 3.51 -3.35
N SER A 40 -10.48 3.15 -4.54
CA SER A 40 -11.40 4.00 -5.32
C SER A 40 -12.79 4.12 -4.70
N LYS A 41 -13.24 3.06 -4.01
CA LYS A 41 -14.54 3.02 -3.31
C LYS A 41 -14.45 3.36 -1.83
N ASP A 42 -13.27 3.76 -1.36
CA ASP A 42 -13.03 4.15 0.04
C ASP A 42 -13.42 3.06 1.05
N LEU A 43 -13.13 1.79 0.73
CA LEU A 43 -13.50 0.61 1.52
C LEU A 43 -12.39 0.13 2.47
N TRP A 44 -11.41 0.96 2.76
CA TRP A 44 -10.30 0.67 3.66
C TRP A 44 -10.55 1.17 5.08
N GLN A 45 -9.83 0.64 6.06
CA GLN A 45 -10.00 1.01 7.46
C GLN A 45 -9.22 2.29 7.77
N HIS A 46 -9.90 3.42 7.76
CA HIS A 46 -9.33 4.77 7.85
C HIS A 46 -8.47 4.98 9.09
N GLU A 47 -9.02 4.66 10.27
CA GLU A 47 -8.32 4.84 11.53
C GLU A 47 -7.03 4.00 11.59
N TYR A 48 -7.11 2.74 11.17
CA TYR A 48 -5.93 1.87 11.14
C TYR A 48 -4.87 2.37 10.17
N VAL A 49 -5.27 2.69 8.94
CA VAL A 49 -4.35 3.15 7.88
C VAL A 49 -3.70 4.46 8.27
N LEU A 50 -4.44 5.40 8.87
CA LEU A 50 -3.91 6.68 9.31
C LEU A 50 -2.91 6.52 10.45
N ASN A 51 -3.23 5.73 11.47
CA ASN A 51 -2.46 5.68 12.71
C ASN A 51 -1.33 4.64 12.70
N TYR A 52 -1.48 3.54 11.96
CA TYR A 52 -0.56 2.41 12.02
C TYR A 52 0.21 2.16 10.72
N THR A 53 0.07 3.05 9.72
CA THR A 53 0.83 2.96 8.48
C THR A 53 1.50 4.28 8.10
N ASN A 54 2.31 4.25 7.05
CA ASN A 54 2.94 5.44 6.47
C ASN A 54 2.04 6.21 5.49
N ALA A 55 0.75 5.89 5.40
CA ALA A 55 -0.18 6.47 4.43
C ALA A 55 -0.22 8.00 4.45
N ALA A 56 -0.15 8.60 5.66
CA ALA A 56 -0.15 10.04 5.87
C ALA A 56 1.23 10.69 5.68
N CYS A 57 2.31 9.93 5.55
CA CYS A 57 3.64 10.50 5.35
C CYS A 57 3.73 11.18 3.98
N ILE A 58 4.37 12.35 3.96
CA ILE A 58 4.58 13.14 2.75
C ILE A 58 5.89 12.70 2.12
N LEU A 59 5.87 12.36 0.82
CA LEU A 59 7.07 12.02 0.08
C LEU A 59 7.92 13.26 -0.18
N ARG A 60 9.22 13.06 -0.39
CA ARG A 60 10.16 14.12 -0.75
C ARG A 60 9.70 14.84 -2.03
N SER A 61 10.00 16.12 -2.13
CA SER A 61 9.60 16.97 -3.27
C SER A 61 10.28 16.59 -4.60
N ASP A 62 11.42 15.89 -4.54
CA ASP A 62 12.15 15.37 -5.70
C ASP A 62 11.66 13.99 -6.17
N TYR A 63 10.80 13.30 -5.39
CA TYR A 63 10.12 12.10 -5.83
C TYR A 63 9.10 12.43 -6.92
N LYS A 64 9.10 11.66 -8.00
CA LYS A 64 8.17 11.80 -9.12
C LYS A 64 7.51 10.47 -9.43
N PHE A 65 6.28 10.54 -9.90
CA PHE A 65 5.53 9.42 -10.39
C PHE A 65 4.92 9.76 -11.75
N ASP A 66 5.24 8.98 -12.77
CA ASP A 66 4.68 9.14 -14.11
C ASP A 66 3.40 8.30 -14.23
N GLU A 67 2.26 8.96 -14.25
CA GLU A 67 0.95 8.31 -14.34
C GLU A 67 0.75 7.59 -15.69
N SER A 68 1.41 8.06 -16.76
CA SER A 68 1.25 7.50 -18.09
C SER A 68 1.96 6.16 -18.26
N THR A 69 3.18 6.06 -17.75
CA THR A 69 3.99 4.83 -17.82
C THR A 69 3.91 3.99 -16.55
N GLY A 70 3.56 4.62 -15.43
CA GLY A 70 3.57 4.02 -14.12
C GLY A 70 4.96 3.85 -13.52
N LEU A 71 5.95 4.50 -14.08
CA LEU A 71 7.32 4.46 -13.58
C LEU A 71 7.50 5.46 -12.44
N PHE A 72 8.32 5.07 -11.49
CA PHE A 72 8.75 5.94 -10.38
C PHE A 72 9.99 6.72 -10.77
N SER A 73 10.28 7.80 -10.02
CA SER A 73 11.55 8.53 -10.19
C SER A 73 12.75 7.63 -9.94
N GLY A 74 13.85 7.92 -10.63
CA GLY A 74 15.08 7.12 -10.57
C GLY A 74 15.15 5.98 -11.58
N TRP A 75 14.16 5.81 -12.45
CA TRP A 75 14.24 4.84 -13.53
C TRP A 75 15.28 5.26 -14.58
N ASP A 76 16.22 4.37 -14.85
CA ASP A 76 17.19 4.49 -15.94
C ASP A 76 16.81 3.53 -17.08
N PRO A 77 16.42 4.03 -18.26
CA PRO A 77 16.02 3.21 -19.38
C PRO A 77 17.18 2.45 -20.05
N GLU A 78 18.43 2.90 -19.89
CA GLU A 78 19.61 2.27 -20.49
C GLU A 78 20.00 1.02 -19.69
N THR A 79 20.13 1.16 -18.39
CA THR A 79 20.49 0.06 -17.49
C THR A 79 19.30 -0.80 -17.07
N LYS A 80 18.07 -0.31 -17.28
CA LYS A 80 16.81 -0.92 -16.83
C LYS A 80 16.79 -1.18 -15.32
N THR A 81 17.36 -0.26 -14.57
CA THR A 81 17.43 -0.29 -13.11
C THR A 81 16.82 0.95 -12.50
N TYR A 82 16.57 0.91 -11.19
CA TYR A 82 16.16 2.06 -10.40
C TYR A 82 17.27 2.55 -9.50
N SER A 83 17.42 3.90 -9.41
CA SER A 83 18.11 4.55 -8.30
C SER A 83 17.06 4.94 -7.25
N ASP A 84 17.34 4.66 -5.99
CA ASP A 84 16.47 4.99 -4.85
C ASP A 84 16.81 6.33 -4.19
N GLU A 85 17.72 7.11 -4.76
CA GLU A 85 18.18 8.40 -4.21
C GLU A 85 17.05 9.39 -3.92
N THR A 86 15.99 9.38 -4.75
CA THR A 86 14.81 10.24 -4.58
C THR A 86 13.71 9.60 -3.73
N TRP A 87 13.88 8.33 -3.33
CA TRP A 87 12.87 7.63 -2.55
C TRP A 87 13.03 7.94 -1.07
N GLY A 88 12.01 8.49 -0.48
CA GLY A 88 12.02 8.87 0.92
C GLY A 88 10.89 9.81 1.28
N TYR A 89 10.85 10.17 2.55
CA TYR A 89 9.85 11.06 3.09
C TYR A 89 10.42 12.46 3.28
N ASP A 90 9.55 13.45 3.19
CA ASP A 90 9.85 14.81 3.64
C ASP A 90 9.96 14.82 5.16
N VAL A 91 10.94 15.55 5.68
CA VAL A 91 11.26 15.57 7.10
C VAL A 91 11.35 17.00 7.62
N ASP A 92 10.87 17.21 8.84
CA ASP A 92 11.16 18.40 9.61
C ASP A 92 12.37 18.12 10.49
N HIS A 93 13.34 19.04 10.46
CA HIS A 93 14.44 19.01 11.42
C HIS A 93 14.00 19.77 12.66
N LYS A 94 13.74 19.05 13.76
CA LYS A 94 13.55 19.65 15.08
C LYS A 94 14.84 19.45 15.88
N GLU A 95 15.33 20.54 16.46
CA GLU A 95 16.31 20.43 17.55
C GLU A 95 15.55 19.88 18.77
N VAL A 96 15.90 18.68 19.18
CA VAL A 96 15.28 18.03 20.34
C VAL A 96 16.20 18.25 21.54
N TRP A 97 15.89 19.26 22.33
CA TRP A 97 16.57 19.52 23.60
C TRP A 97 15.97 18.69 24.74
N ASP A 98 14.74 18.21 24.59
CA ASP A 98 14.02 17.43 25.59
C ASP A 98 13.44 16.16 24.94
N THR A 99 13.97 15.02 25.35
CA THR A 99 13.52 13.69 24.90
C THR A 99 12.23 13.23 25.59
N SER A 100 11.71 13.99 26.55
CA SER A 100 10.47 13.67 27.26
C SER A 100 9.23 13.86 26.39
N GLU A 101 9.30 14.71 25.34
CA GLU A 101 8.19 14.91 24.40
C GLU A 101 8.09 13.85 23.31
N THR A 102 9.11 13.02 23.15
CA THR A 102 9.17 12.00 22.09
C THR A 102 9.14 10.60 22.71
N GLY A 103 7.99 10.22 23.25
CA GLY A 103 7.79 8.94 23.97
C GLY A 103 8.33 7.68 23.29
N ASP A 104 8.57 7.72 21.99
CA ASP A 104 9.07 6.59 21.19
C ASP A 104 10.59 6.37 21.29
N TYR A 105 11.34 7.28 21.90
CA TYR A 105 12.80 7.19 22.03
C TYR A 105 13.31 7.05 23.48
N ALA A 106 12.42 6.80 24.41
CA ALA A 106 12.80 6.59 25.84
C ALA A 106 13.80 5.42 26.00
N TRP A 107 13.80 4.43 25.13
CA TRP A 107 14.74 3.31 25.14
C TRP A 107 16.15 3.68 24.68
N VAL A 108 16.32 4.71 23.84
CA VAL A 108 17.63 5.17 23.35
C VAL A 108 18.46 5.79 24.50
N ASN A 109 17.79 6.36 25.48
CA ASN A 109 18.42 7.00 26.64
C ASN A 109 18.36 6.15 27.90
N ALA A 110 18.00 4.86 27.81
CA ALA A 110 18.01 3.97 28.96
C ALA A 110 19.41 3.83 29.55
N PRO A 111 19.58 3.70 30.89
CA PRO A 111 20.87 3.51 31.50
C PRO A 111 21.59 2.30 30.89
N GLY A 112 22.81 2.51 30.38
CA GLY A 112 23.64 1.47 29.78
C GLY A 112 23.57 1.37 28.25
N THR A 113 22.74 2.17 27.58
CA THR A 113 22.78 2.28 26.11
C THR A 113 23.86 3.29 25.68
N PRO A 114 24.58 3.06 24.57
CA PRO A 114 25.50 4.05 24.02
C PRO A 114 24.75 5.36 23.75
N LYS A 115 25.24 6.48 24.27
CA LYS A 115 24.71 7.79 23.92
C LYS A 115 25.07 8.08 22.48
N PHE A 116 24.08 7.96 21.58
CA PHE A 116 24.24 8.51 20.24
C PHE A 116 23.98 10.01 20.33
N GLU A 117 25.02 10.80 20.14
CA GLU A 117 24.91 12.23 19.90
C GLU A 117 24.26 12.46 18.54
N THR A 118 22.94 12.39 18.47
CA THR A 118 22.21 12.87 17.31
C THR A 118 21.56 14.20 17.70
N PRO A 119 22.17 15.33 17.34
CA PRO A 119 21.65 16.64 17.67
C PRO A 119 20.34 16.98 16.97
N HIS A 120 19.88 16.15 16.06
CA HIS A 120 18.67 16.42 15.26
C HIS A 120 17.80 15.18 15.10
N LEU A 121 16.58 15.23 15.63
CA LEU A 121 15.56 14.25 15.37
C LEU A 121 14.91 14.57 14.01
N LYS A 122 14.96 13.61 13.09
CA LYS A 122 14.19 13.69 11.84
C LYS A 122 12.76 13.25 12.11
N VAL A 123 11.83 14.20 12.10
CA VAL A 123 10.40 13.92 12.22
C VAL A 123 9.81 13.87 10.82
N LEU A 124 9.15 12.76 10.49
CA LEU A 124 8.46 12.62 9.20
C LEU A 124 7.30 13.61 9.13
N LYS A 125 7.23 14.39 8.06
CA LYS A 125 6.06 15.22 7.78
C LYS A 125 4.88 14.33 7.46
N ARG A 126 3.75 14.60 8.11
CA ARG A 126 2.50 13.86 7.92
C ARG A 126 1.36 14.85 7.64
N ASP A 127 0.43 14.41 6.80
CA ASP A 127 -0.85 15.07 6.61
C ASP A 127 -1.97 14.11 7.02
N GLU A 128 -2.47 14.30 8.24
CA GLU A 128 -3.53 13.47 8.80
C GLU A 128 -4.87 13.62 8.08
N THR A 129 -5.03 14.68 7.29
CA THR A 129 -6.23 14.89 6.45
C THR A 129 -6.19 14.07 5.17
N LEU A 130 -5.01 13.52 4.82
CA LEU A 130 -4.77 12.77 3.58
C LEU A 130 -5.12 13.56 2.30
N SER A 131 -5.09 14.89 2.38
CA SER A 131 -5.43 15.78 1.25
C SER A 131 -4.23 16.12 0.37
N ASN A 132 -3.02 16.04 0.93
CA ASN A 132 -1.80 16.35 0.20
C ASN A 132 -1.55 15.32 -0.92
N PRO A 133 -1.39 15.74 -2.19
CA PRO A 133 -1.16 14.83 -3.30
C PRO A 133 0.15 14.02 -3.18
N MET A 134 1.10 14.47 -2.37
CA MET A 134 2.37 13.79 -2.10
C MET A 134 2.29 12.85 -0.89
N CYS A 135 1.14 12.69 -0.23
CA CYS A 135 0.96 11.61 0.73
C CYS A 135 1.09 10.24 0.05
N VAL A 136 1.71 9.30 0.74
CA VAL A 136 1.88 7.92 0.25
C VAL A 136 0.56 7.34 -0.25
N LEU A 137 -0.53 7.49 0.50
CA LEU A 137 -1.85 7.00 0.10
C LEU A 137 -2.31 7.55 -1.25
N ASN A 138 -2.13 8.87 -1.48
CA ASN A 138 -2.56 9.51 -2.72
C ASN A 138 -1.69 9.12 -3.92
N VAL A 139 -0.41 8.89 -3.69
CA VAL A 139 0.48 8.33 -4.73
C VAL A 139 0.07 6.89 -5.06
N LEU A 140 -0.24 6.07 -4.06
CA LEU A 140 -0.74 4.71 -4.27
C LEU A 140 -2.08 4.70 -5.02
N LYS A 141 -3.02 5.58 -4.68
CA LYS A 141 -4.29 5.73 -5.42
C LYS A 141 -4.05 6.00 -6.91
N ARG A 142 -3.14 6.92 -7.23
CA ARG A 142 -2.78 7.21 -8.63
C ARG A 142 -2.09 6.03 -9.30
N HIS A 143 -1.20 5.34 -8.59
CA HIS A 143 -0.50 4.17 -9.12
C HIS A 143 -1.48 3.05 -9.46
N TYR A 144 -2.39 2.72 -8.57
CA TYR A 144 -3.33 1.61 -8.74
C TYR A 144 -4.51 1.93 -9.66
N ALA A 145 -4.79 3.20 -9.97
CA ALA A 145 -5.89 3.60 -10.85
C ALA A 145 -5.85 2.95 -12.24
N ARG A 146 -4.66 2.55 -12.71
CA ARG A 146 -4.47 1.82 -13.99
C ARG A 146 -5.07 0.41 -14.00
N TYR A 147 -5.24 -0.21 -12.84
CA TYR A 147 -5.80 -1.55 -12.72
C TYR A 147 -7.33 -1.50 -12.73
N THR A 148 -7.89 -1.09 -13.86
CA THR A 148 -9.35 -1.04 -14.02
C THR A 148 -9.94 -2.46 -14.08
N PRO A 149 -11.22 -2.67 -13.72
CA PRO A 149 -11.86 -3.98 -13.80
C PRO A 149 -11.75 -4.61 -15.19
N GLU A 150 -11.90 -3.81 -16.24
CA GLU A 150 -11.82 -4.25 -17.63
C GLU A 150 -10.41 -4.75 -17.96
N MET A 151 -9.37 -3.98 -17.62
CA MET A 151 -7.98 -4.36 -17.84
C MET A 151 -7.64 -5.63 -17.06
N VAL A 152 -8.04 -5.71 -15.79
CA VAL A 152 -7.78 -6.89 -14.96
C VAL A 152 -8.47 -8.13 -15.52
N SER A 153 -9.74 -8.05 -15.91
CA SER A 153 -10.45 -9.16 -16.52
C SER A 153 -9.78 -9.61 -17.83
N GLN A 154 -9.37 -8.66 -18.66
CA GLN A 154 -8.67 -8.96 -19.93
C GLN A 154 -7.34 -9.69 -19.70
N VAL A 155 -6.54 -9.24 -18.73
CA VAL A 155 -5.23 -9.82 -18.40
C VAL A 155 -5.39 -11.19 -17.75
N THR A 156 -6.23 -11.26 -16.71
CA THR A 156 -6.41 -12.48 -15.90
C THR A 156 -7.26 -13.53 -16.57
N GLY A 157 -8.12 -13.14 -17.51
CA GLY A 157 -9.14 -13.99 -18.10
C GLY A 157 -10.24 -14.39 -17.12
N MET A 158 -10.33 -13.72 -15.98
CA MET A 158 -11.39 -13.94 -15.00
C MET A 158 -12.70 -13.31 -15.47
N ASP A 159 -13.78 -14.02 -15.24
CA ASP A 159 -15.13 -13.49 -15.47
C ASP A 159 -15.36 -12.21 -14.63
N PRO A 160 -15.81 -11.10 -15.23
CA PRO A 160 -15.98 -9.83 -14.52
C PRO A 160 -16.94 -9.91 -13.32
N GLU A 161 -18.01 -10.69 -13.41
CA GLU A 161 -19.00 -10.81 -12.33
C GLU A 161 -18.42 -11.58 -11.15
N VAL A 162 -17.67 -12.66 -11.44
CA VAL A 162 -16.96 -13.44 -10.43
C VAL A 162 -15.87 -12.60 -9.78
N MET A 163 -15.10 -11.86 -10.56
CA MET A 163 -14.05 -10.97 -10.08
C MET A 163 -14.62 -9.91 -9.12
N GLN A 164 -15.66 -9.22 -9.54
CA GLN A 164 -16.31 -8.20 -8.72
C GLN A 164 -16.83 -8.80 -7.41
N LYS A 165 -17.47 -9.96 -7.47
CA LYS A 165 -17.98 -10.64 -6.28
C LYS A 165 -16.85 -10.99 -5.29
N VAL A 166 -15.71 -11.47 -5.79
CA VAL A 166 -14.54 -11.75 -4.94
C VAL A 166 -14.05 -10.47 -4.27
N TRP A 167 -13.91 -9.39 -5.03
CA TRP A 167 -13.46 -8.10 -4.49
C TRP A 167 -14.43 -7.53 -3.45
N GLU A 168 -15.74 -7.61 -3.71
CA GLU A 168 -16.77 -7.15 -2.76
C GLU A 168 -16.73 -7.91 -1.44
N VAL A 169 -16.64 -9.24 -1.52
CA VAL A 169 -16.58 -10.08 -0.31
C VAL A 169 -15.32 -9.77 0.47
N TYR A 170 -14.15 -9.69 -0.18
CA TYR A 170 -12.91 -9.37 0.50
C TYR A 170 -12.93 -7.94 1.09
N ALA A 171 -13.32 -6.94 0.32
CA ALA A 171 -13.39 -5.55 0.78
C ALA A 171 -14.38 -5.36 1.95
N SER A 172 -15.40 -6.23 2.07
CA SER A 172 -16.33 -6.19 3.20
C SER A 172 -15.67 -6.47 4.56
N THR A 173 -14.43 -6.98 4.56
CA THR A 173 -13.63 -7.24 5.77
C THR A 173 -12.82 -6.02 6.24
N GLY A 174 -12.82 -4.92 5.48
CA GLY A 174 -12.13 -3.66 5.84
C GLY A 174 -12.81 -2.89 6.98
N LYS A 175 -13.30 -3.57 8.00
CA LYS A 175 -13.99 -3.02 9.17
C LYS A 175 -13.34 -3.49 10.46
N PRO A 176 -13.42 -2.71 11.56
CA PRO A 176 -12.77 -3.06 12.83
C PRO A 176 -13.19 -4.41 13.42
N ASP A 177 -14.41 -4.85 13.13
CA ASP A 177 -15.03 -6.07 13.66
C ASP A 177 -14.87 -7.29 12.73
N LYS A 178 -14.17 -7.14 11.62
CA LYS A 178 -14.00 -8.19 10.62
C LYS A 178 -12.55 -8.38 10.23
N ALA A 179 -12.21 -9.59 9.85
CA ALA A 179 -10.88 -9.92 9.34
C ALA A 179 -10.99 -10.73 8.03
N GLY A 180 -10.09 -10.44 7.10
CA GLY A 180 -9.84 -11.23 5.91
C GLY A 180 -8.38 -11.68 5.89
N SER A 181 -8.12 -12.87 5.36
CA SER A 181 -6.77 -13.40 5.17
C SER A 181 -6.60 -13.85 3.73
N ILE A 182 -5.40 -13.63 3.19
CA ILE A 182 -4.96 -14.16 1.90
C ILE A 182 -3.79 -15.10 2.19
N LEU A 183 -3.85 -16.31 1.66
CA LEU A 183 -2.84 -17.37 1.81
C LEU A 183 -2.22 -17.74 0.47
#